data_cfd6d8becda1c398b8d1a2d30473ef81
#
_entry.id   cfd6d8becda1c398b8d1a2d30473ef81
#
_cell.length_a   1.000
_cell.length_b   1.000
_cell.length_c   1.000
_cell.angle_alpha   90.00
_cell.angle_beta   90.00
_cell.angle_gamma   90.00
#
_symmetry.space_group_name_H-M   'P 1'
#
loop_
_entity.id
_entity.type
_entity.pdbx_description
1 polymer ?
#
loop_
_entity_poly.entity_id
_entity_poly.type
_entity_poly.pdbx_seq_one_letter_code
_entity_poly.pdbx_strand_id
1 'polypeptide(L)'
;MKRIEIYIGLSVFALSAKSQVKESRPNVIYIIMDDLGYGDIGCYGSEKIETPNIDRLYKDGISFTQHYTGSPVSAPARCVLMTGMHSGHAQIR
;
A
#
# COMPACT_ATOMS: atom_id res chain seq x y z
N MET A 1 49.71 29.47 2.77
CA MET A 1 49.40 28.07 2.46
C MET A 1 48.71 27.31 3.59
N LYS A 2 49.01 27.54 4.89
CA LYS A 2 48.37 26.81 6.01
C LYS A 2 46.88 27.06 6.20
N ARG A 3 46.33 28.18 5.76
CA ARG A 3 44.88 28.49 5.92
C ARG A 3 43.96 27.77 4.93
N ILE A 4 44.46 27.43 3.75
CA ILE A 4 43.69 26.75 2.70
C ILE A 4 43.48 25.26 3.05
N GLU A 5 44.45 24.64 3.65
CA GLU A 5 44.37 23.24 4.06
C GLU A 5 43.32 23.01 5.18
N ILE A 6 43.17 23.98 6.09
CA ILE A 6 42.15 23.91 7.17
C ILE A 6 40.75 23.99 6.59
N TYR A 7 40.49 24.81 5.57
CA TYR A 7 39.19 24.93 4.94
C TYR A 7 38.81 23.70 4.10
N ILE A 8 39.77 23.07 3.44
CA ILE A 8 39.55 21.81 2.69
C ILE A 8 39.24 20.67 3.66
N GLY A 9 39.94 20.57 4.78
CA GLY A 9 39.66 19.58 5.82
C GLY A 9 38.30 19.74 6.46
N LEU A 10 37.84 20.97 6.69
CA LEU A 10 36.49 21.23 7.27
C LEU A 10 35.37 20.95 6.26
N SER A 11 35.58 21.23 4.98
CA SER A 11 34.58 20.98 3.94
C SER A 11 34.40 19.49 3.64
N VAL A 12 35.45 18.68 3.73
CA VAL A 12 35.36 17.22 3.56
C VAL A 12 34.66 16.57 4.75
N PHE A 13 34.81 17.10 5.96
CA PHE A 13 34.10 16.56 7.15
C PHE A 13 32.62 16.89 7.15
N ALA A 14 32.20 18.01 6.56
CA ALA A 14 30.81 18.39 6.45
C ALA A 14 30.00 17.52 5.46
N LEU A 15 30.65 16.91 4.46
CA LEU A 15 29.98 16.01 3.50
C LEU A 15 29.69 14.61 4.06
N SER A 16 30.26 14.26 5.21
CA SER A 16 30.10 12.91 5.80
C SER A 16 28.92 12.77 6.74
N ALA A 17 28.17 13.83 7.02
CA ALA A 17 26.93 13.78 7.77
C ALA A 17 25.79 13.27 6.88
N LYS A 18 25.86 12.02 6.42
CA LYS A 18 24.69 11.31 5.92
C LYS A 18 23.75 11.14 7.11
N SER A 19 22.71 11.96 7.15
CA SER A 19 21.56 11.74 7.98
C SER A 19 21.07 10.33 7.68
N GLN A 20 21.27 9.39 8.60
CA GLN A 20 20.58 8.11 8.57
C GLN A 20 19.11 8.41 8.86
N VAL A 21 18.35 8.65 7.81
CA VAL A 21 16.89 8.61 7.89
C VAL A 21 16.58 7.18 8.32
N LYS A 22 16.20 7.00 9.59
CA LYS A 22 15.75 5.72 10.11
C LYS A 22 14.51 5.36 9.30
N GLU A 23 14.67 4.43 8.38
CA GLU A 23 13.59 3.96 7.51
C GLU A 23 12.51 3.34 8.39
N SER A 24 11.48 4.11 8.68
CA SER A 24 10.32 3.63 9.42
C SER A 24 9.52 2.74 8.47
N ARG A 25 9.60 1.43 8.68
CA ARG A 25 8.77 0.48 7.93
C ARG A 25 7.37 0.50 8.52
N PRO A 26 6.35 0.91 7.75
CA PRO A 26 4.97 0.90 8.23
C PRO A 26 4.47 -0.53 8.42
N ASN A 27 3.54 -0.70 9.35
CA ASN A 27 2.75 -1.93 9.40
C ASN A 27 1.73 -1.92 8.25
N VAL A 28 1.60 -3.05 7.56
CA VAL A 28 0.63 -3.22 6.47
C VAL A 28 -0.38 -4.27 6.88
N ILE A 29 -1.65 -3.90 6.88
CA ILE A 29 -2.77 -4.82 7.08
C ILE A 29 -3.52 -4.89 5.75
N TYR A 30 -3.61 -6.08 5.17
CA TYR A 30 -4.35 -6.34 3.94
C TYR A 30 -5.64 -7.09 4.27
N ILE A 31 -6.78 -6.48 3.98
CA ILE A 31 -8.10 -7.07 4.22
C ILE A 31 -8.74 -7.36 2.87
N ILE A 32 -9.11 -8.61 2.64
CA ILE A 32 -9.87 -9.05 1.47
C ILE A 32 -11.20 -9.62 1.94
N MET A 33 -12.26 -9.23 1.29
CA MET A 33 -13.59 -9.73 1.56
C MET A 33 -14.02 -10.64 0.41
N ASP A 34 -14.64 -11.77 0.74
CA ASP A 34 -15.16 -12.72 -0.22
C ASP A 34 -16.67 -12.47 -0.44
N ASP A 35 -17.09 -12.56 -1.68
CA ASP A 35 -18.50 -12.38 -2.10
C ASP A 35 -19.16 -11.04 -1.66
N LEU A 36 -18.37 -10.00 -1.43
CA LEU A 36 -18.88 -8.67 -1.11
C LEU A 36 -19.19 -7.90 -2.41
N GLY A 37 -20.45 -7.54 -2.60
CA GLY A 37 -20.89 -6.70 -3.71
C GLY A 37 -20.54 -5.24 -3.51
N TYR A 38 -20.40 -4.49 -4.60
CA TYR A 38 -20.05 -3.06 -4.56
C TYR A 38 -21.03 -2.24 -3.70
N GLY A 39 -22.34 -2.55 -3.73
CA GLY A 39 -23.37 -1.84 -2.97
C GLY A 39 -23.65 -2.41 -1.57
N ASP A 40 -22.83 -3.33 -1.06
CA ASP A 40 -23.09 -4.01 0.22
C ASP A 40 -22.55 -3.26 1.43
N ILE A 41 -21.72 -2.24 1.23
CA ILE A 41 -21.17 -1.41 2.32
C ILE A 41 -21.72 0.01 2.29
N GLY A 42 -21.80 0.65 3.46
CA GLY A 42 -22.46 1.94 3.63
C GLY A 42 -21.89 3.04 2.76
N CYS A 43 -20.56 3.16 2.67
CA CYS A 43 -19.89 4.19 1.84
C CYS A 43 -20.17 4.07 0.33
N TYR A 44 -20.71 2.95 -0.13
CA TYR A 44 -21.15 2.74 -1.51
C TYR A 44 -22.67 2.66 -1.67
N GLY A 45 -23.42 3.01 -0.61
CA GLY A 45 -24.87 3.20 -0.67
C GLY A 45 -25.71 2.05 -0.13
N SER A 46 -25.13 1.15 0.66
CA SER A 46 -25.94 0.14 1.37
C SER A 46 -26.87 0.81 2.39
N GLU A 47 -28.16 0.52 2.27
CA GLU A 47 -29.17 0.97 3.24
C GLU A 47 -29.54 -0.14 4.24
N LYS A 48 -29.09 -1.38 3.98
CA LYS A 48 -29.50 -2.57 4.76
C LYS A 48 -28.52 -2.93 5.86
N ILE A 49 -27.25 -2.60 5.66
CA ILE A 49 -26.16 -2.96 6.58
C ILE A 49 -25.36 -1.71 6.88
N GLU A 50 -25.22 -1.41 8.16
CA GLU A 50 -24.36 -0.34 8.63
C GLU A 50 -22.90 -0.83 8.74
N THR A 51 -21.98 -0.09 8.13
CA THR A 51 -20.54 -0.43 8.13
C THR A 51 -19.70 0.74 8.65
N PRO A 52 -19.93 1.27 9.86
CA PRO A 52 -19.39 2.53 10.32
C PRO A 52 -17.86 2.56 10.36
N ASN A 53 -17.20 1.45 10.64
CA ASN A 53 -15.74 1.37 10.67
C ASN A 53 -15.14 1.37 9.26
N ILE A 54 -15.77 0.72 8.30
CA ILE A 54 -15.34 0.73 6.88
C ILE A 54 -15.60 2.10 6.29
N ASP A 55 -16.76 2.69 6.57
CA ASP A 55 -17.13 4.03 6.12
C ASP A 55 -16.17 5.11 6.65
N ARG A 56 -15.68 4.92 7.88
CA ARG A 56 -14.63 5.77 8.45
C ARG A 56 -13.31 5.62 7.72
N LEU A 57 -12.87 4.40 7.42
CA LEU A 57 -11.66 4.15 6.63
C LEU A 57 -11.76 4.76 5.23
N TYR A 58 -12.92 4.64 4.59
CA TYR A 58 -13.21 5.28 3.31
C TYR A 58 -13.07 6.80 3.38
N LYS A 59 -13.62 7.42 4.42
CA LYS A 59 -13.59 8.87 4.62
C LYS A 59 -12.21 9.41 4.94
N ASP A 60 -11.43 8.68 5.73
CA ASP A 60 -10.12 9.12 6.24
C ASP A 60 -8.96 8.70 5.32
N GLY A 61 -9.20 7.80 4.36
CA GLY A 61 -8.22 7.20 3.47
C GLY A 61 -8.36 7.61 2.00
N ILE A 62 -7.83 6.76 1.13
CA ILE A 62 -7.92 6.89 -0.32
C ILE A 62 -8.83 5.79 -0.86
N SER A 63 -9.83 6.14 -1.65
CA SER A 63 -10.70 5.19 -2.34
C SER A 63 -10.38 5.12 -3.82
N PHE A 64 -10.21 3.91 -4.33
CA PHE A 64 -9.99 3.64 -5.75
C PHE A 64 -11.28 3.12 -6.38
N THR A 65 -11.87 3.88 -7.29
CA THR A 65 -13.13 3.51 -7.95
C THR A 65 -12.96 2.51 -9.09
N GLN A 66 -11.73 2.30 -9.57
CA GLN A 66 -11.38 1.43 -10.69
C GLN A 66 -10.27 0.46 -10.27
N HIS A 67 -10.47 -0.26 -9.17
CA HIS A 67 -9.53 -1.25 -8.68
C HIS A 67 -10.16 -2.65 -8.76
N TYR A 68 -9.53 -3.53 -9.53
CA TYR A 68 -10.07 -4.85 -9.84
C TYR A 68 -9.17 -5.96 -9.32
N THR A 69 -9.76 -7.10 -8.99
CA THR A 69 -9.02 -8.33 -8.67
C THR A 69 -8.45 -8.95 -9.94
N GLY A 70 -7.45 -9.81 -9.80
CA GLY A 70 -6.83 -10.48 -10.95
C GLY A 70 -7.70 -11.54 -11.64
N SER A 71 -8.88 -11.87 -11.07
CA SER A 71 -9.85 -12.81 -11.64
C SER A 71 -11.22 -12.56 -11.03
N PRO A 72 -12.32 -12.86 -11.76
CA PRO A 72 -13.68 -12.59 -11.30
C PRO A 72 -14.20 -13.56 -10.22
N VAL A 73 -13.56 -14.72 -10.03
CA VAL A 73 -14.00 -15.75 -9.08
C VAL A 73 -13.01 -15.87 -7.93
N SER A 74 -13.51 -16.17 -6.72
CA SER A 74 -12.74 -16.18 -5.46
C SER A 74 -11.45 -17.02 -5.52
N ALA A 75 -11.52 -18.30 -5.91
CA ALA A 75 -10.36 -19.17 -5.88
C ALA A 75 -9.24 -18.71 -6.85
N PRO A 76 -9.51 -18.39 -8.12
CA PRO A 76 -8.54 -17.79 -9.02
C PRO A 76 -8.03 -16.43 -8.54
N ALA A 77 -8.89 -15.55 -8.03
CA ALA A 77 -8.49 -14.24 -7.53
C ALA A 77 -7.49 -14.35 -6.36
N ARG A 78 -7.77 -15.25 -5.41
CA ARG A 78 -6.86 -15.53 -4.30
C ARG A 78 -5.55 -16.17 -4.77
N CYS A 79 -5.60 -17.06 -5.77
CA CYS A 79 -4.39 -17.65 -6.34
C CYS A 79 -3.49 -16.57 -6.95
N VAL A 80 -4.03 -15.67 -7.75
CA VAL A 80 -3.30 -14.52 -8.32
C VAL A 80 -2.72 -13.63 -7.22
N LEU A 81 -3.50 -13.30 -6.20
CA LEU A 81 -3.07 -12.47 -5.08
C LEU A 81 -1.91 -13.10 -4.32
N MET A 82 -2.03 -14.37 -3.95
CA MET A 82 -1.04 -15.08 -3.11
C MET A 82 0.24 -15.42 -3.85
N THR A 83 0.17 -15.60 -5.16
CA THR A 83 1.34 -15.98 -5.98
C THR A 83 1.98 -14.80 -6.69
N GLY A 84 1.28 -13.67 -6.83
CA GLY A 84 1.71 -12.54 -7.65
C GLY A 84 1.73 -12.85 -9.15
N MET A 85 1.16 -13.98 -9.59
CA MET A 85 1.13 -14.40 -10.99
C MET A 85 -0.10 -13.86 -11.70
N HIS A 86 0.05 -13.50 -12.97
CA HIS A 86 -1.10 -13.18 -13.82
C HIS A 86 -2.01 -14.40 -13.98
N SER A 87 -3.32 -14.20 -14.08
CA SER A 87 -4.33 -15.28 -14.19
C SER A 87 -4.05 -16.28 -15.31
N GLY A 88 -3.43 -15.86 -16.42
CA GLY A 88 -3.00 -16.74 -17.50
C GLY A 88 -1.89 -17.72 -17.15
N HIS A 89 -1.12 -17.43 -16.10
CA HIS A 89 0.01 -18.25 -15.61
C HIS A 89 -0.27 -18.89 -14.24
N ALA A 90 -1.34 -18.46 -13.57
CA ALA A 90 -1.73 -19.03 -12.29
C ALA A 90 -2.25 -20.46 -12.45
N GLN A 91 -2.01 -21.30 -11.45
CA GLN A 91 -2.42 -22.72 -11.48
C GLN A 91 -3.94 -22.87 -11.37
N ILE A 92 -4.60 -22.02 -10.60
CA ILE A 92 -6.05 -21.96 -10.45
C ILE A 92 -6.56 -20.77 -11.26
N ARG A 93 -7.41 -21.05 -12.25
CA ARG A 93 -7.93 -20.07 -13.24
C ARG A 93 -9.44 -20.01 -13.21
#